data_dad966370ad61d40623bf6600f4970d0
#
_entry.id   dad966370ad61d40623bf6600f4970d0
#
_cell.length_a   1.000
_cell.length_b   1.000
_cell.length_c   1.000
_cell.angle_alpha   90.00
_cell.angle_beta   90.00
_cell.angle_gamma   90.00
#
_symmetry.space_group_name_H-M   'P 1'
#
loop_
_entity.id
_entity.type
_entity.pdbx_description
1 polymer ?
#
loop_
_entity_poly.entity_id
_entity_poly.type
_entity_poly.pdbx_seq_one_letter_code
_entity_poly.pdbx_strand_id
1 'polypeptide(L)'
;MISVTTKDELRSLIQTELYYHGADADLNFIDVSQITDMSCLFKGLDIWNIKIDKWDVSNVTDMYCMFFMCEKFTADLSKWDVSKIIGITEMFTMAKKMTEELKPKFNNLRYVSLN
;
A
#
# COMPACT_ATOMS: atom_id res chain seq x y z
N MET A 1 1.99 11.52 -15.30
CA MET A 1 2.32 11.27 -13.87
C MET A 1 1.72 12.39 -13.05
N ILE A 2 1.00 12.07 -12.01
CA ILE A 2 0.41 13.02 -11.08
C ILE A 2 1.13 12.87 -9.75
N SER A 3 1.74 13.96 -9.26
CA SER A 3 2.46 13.94 -7.99
C SER A 3 1.54 14.34 -6.83
N VAL A 4 1.63 13.60 -5.74
CA VAL A 4 0.96 13.91 -4.48
C VAL A 4 1.99 14.04 -3.37
N THR A 5 1.73 14.87 -2.39
CA THR A 5 2.66 15.11 -1.28
C THR A 5 2.10 14.73 0.08
N THR A 6 0.80 14.51 0.19
CA THR A 6 0.17 14.12 1.44
C THR A 6 -0.68 12.87 1.27
N LYS A 7 -0.87 12.15 2.38
CA LYS A 7 -1.74 10.98 2.40
C LYS A 7 -3.18 11.34 2.04
N ASP A 8 -3.66 12.50 2.46
CA ASP A 8 -5.03 12.92 2.17
C ASP A 8 -5.25 13.17 0.68
N GLU A 9 -4.29 13.83 0.01
CA GLU A 9 -4.35 13.98 -1.44
C GLU A 9 -4.36 12.62 -2.13
N LEU A 10 -3.49 11.72 -1.70
CA LEU A 10 -3.38 10.39 -2.27
C LEU A 10 -4.68 9.60 -2.08
N ARG A 11 -5.25 9.65 -0.86
CA ARG A 11 -6.51 8.94 -0.59
C ARG A 11 -7.65 9.46 -1.44
N SER A 12 -7.77 10.77 -1.60
CA SER A 12 -8.81 11.35 -2.45
C SER A 12 -8.69 10.89 -3.90
N LEU A 13 -7.47 10.86 -4.42
CA LEU A 13 -7.22 10.42 -5.79
C LEU A 13 -7.53 8.94 -5.95
N ILE A 14 -7.13 8.11 -4.99
CA ILE A 14 -7.44 6.69 -5.00
C ILE A 14 -8.95 6.47 -5.02
N GLN A 15 -9.68 7.15 -4.15
CA GLN A 15 -11.15 7.00 -4.09
C GLN A 15 -11.79 7.37 -5.41
N THR A 16 -11.34 8.43 -6.05
CA THR A 16 -11.82 8.84 -7.35
C THR A 16 -11.55 7.77 -8.41
N GLU A 17 -10.33 7.24 -8.42
CA GLU A 17 -9.95 6.23 -9.41
C GLU A 17 -10.70 4.91 -9.20
N LEU A 18 -10.92 4.51 -7.97
CA LEU A 18 -11.71 3.32 -7.68
C LEU A 18 -13.17 3.50 -8.09
N TYR A 19 -13.71 4.71 -7.91
CA TYR A 19 -15.08 5.02 -8.33
C TYR A 19 -15.25 4.87 -9.85
N TYR A 20 -14.31 5.39 -10.63
CA TYR A 20 -14.43 5.41 -12.09
C TYR A 20 -13.91 4.15 -12.77
N HIS A 21 -12.94 3.46 -12.17
CA HIS A 21 -12.26 2.34 -12.82
C HIS A 21 -12.35 1.02 -12.08
N GLY A 22 -12.90 1.01 -10.88
CA GLY A 22 -13.20 -0.22 -10.17
C GLY A 22 -12.06 -0.76 -9.31
N ALA A 23 -12.30 -1.95 -8.77
CA ALA A 23 -11.47 -2.57 -7.74
C ALA A 23 -10.10 -3.07 -8.24
N ASP A 24 -9.86 -3.05 -9.54
CA ASP A 24 -8.59 -3.43 -10.17
C ASP A 24 -7.92 -2.27 -10.91
N ALA A 25 -8.25 -1.04 -10.52
CA ALA A 25 -7.73 0.17 -11.17
C ALA A 25 -6.20 0.18 -11.22
N ASP A 26 -5.67 0.77 -12.29
CA ASP A 26 -4.23 1.00 -12.44
C ASP A 26 -3.89 2.35 -11.80
N LEU A 27 -3.16 2.32 -10.68
CA LEU A 27 -2.78 3.50 -9.92
C LEU A 27 -1.30 3.84 -10.10
N ASN A 28 -0.60 3.17 -11.00
CA ASN A 28 0.83 3.39 -11.20
C ASN A 28 1.15 4.78 -11.80
N PHE A 29 0.15 5.48 -12.32
CA PHE A 29 0.34 6.85 -12.83
C PHE A 29 0.53 7.88 -11.72
N ILE A 30 0.29 7.50 -10.46
CA ILE A 30 0.43 8.41 -9.33
C ILE A 30 1.88 8.37 -8.84
N ASP A 31 2.52 9.52 -8.77
CA ASP A 31 3.85 9.64 -8.18
C ASP A 31 3.70 9.82 -6.67
N VAL A 32 4.02 8.75 -5.92
CA VAL A 32 3.90 8.73 -4.46
C VAL A 32 5.26 8.90 -3.77
N SER A 33 6.30 9.26 -4.52
CA SER A 33 7.68 9.28 -4.00
C SER A 33 7.88 10.27 -2.85
N GLN A 34 7.01 11.27 -2.70
CA GLN A 34 7.07 12.25 -1.62
C GLN A 34 6.33 11.80 -0.36
N ILE A 35 5.60 10.69 -0.41
CA ILE A 35 4.76 10.25 0.70
C ILE A 35 5.63 9.49 1.71
N THR A 36 5.49 9.84 3.00
CA THR A 36 6.19 9.18 4.10
C THR A 36 5.26 8.35 4.98
N ASP A 37 3.96 8.64 4.97
CA ASP A 37 2.95 7.94 5.78
C ASP A 37 1.88 7.37 4.86
N MET A 38 1.80 6.04 4.83
CA MET A 38 0.74 5.33 4.09
C MET A 38 -0.13 4.51 5.04
N SER A 39 -0.16 4.88 6.33
CA SER A 39 -0.98 4.16 7.30
C SER A 39 -2.45 4.22 6.91
N CYS A 40 -3.13 3.08 6.99
CA CYS A 40 -4.56 2.93 6.72
C CYS A 40 -4.99 3.35 5.30
N LEU A 41 -4.06 3.44 4.36
CA LEU A 41 -4.36 4.01 3.03
C LEU A 41 -5.48 3.25 2.30
N PHE A 42 -5.45 1.94 2.35
CA PHE A 42 -6.45 1.08 1.69
C PHE A 42 -7.32 0.31 2.68
N LYS A 43 -7.24 0.62 3.97
CA LYS A 43 -7.92 -0.12 5.01
C LYS A 43 -9.40 -0.32 4.68
N GLY A 44 -9.83 -1.58 4.65
CA GLY A 44 -11.23 -1.95 4.49
C GLY A 44 -11.82 -1.68 3.11
N LEU A 45 -11.02 -1.28 2.13
CA LEU A 45 -11.52 -1.04 0.79
C LEU A 45 -11.70 -2.35 0.02
N ASP A 46 -12.73 -2.38 -0.82
CA ASP A 46 -12.99 -3.54 -1.68
C ASP A 46 -12.12 -3.44 -2.93
N ILE A 47 -10.83 -3.67 -2.75
CA ILE A 47 -9.84 -3.69 -3.82
C ILE A 47 -9.42 -5.13 -4.09
N TRP A 48 -9.10 -5.43 -5.34
CA TRP A 48 -8.70 -6.76 -5.73
C TRP A 48 -7.27 -6.75 -6.26
N ASN A 49 -7.07 -6.43 -7.51
CA ASN A 49 -5.75 -6.46 -8.14
C ASN A 49 -5.40 -5.07 -8.66
N ILE A 50 -5.44 -4.07 -7.79
CA ILE A 50 -5.02 -2.73 -8.14
C ILE A 50 -3.54 -2.76 -8.51
N LYS A 51 -3.15 -1.94 -9.48
CA LYS A 51 -1.77 -1.90 -9.93
C LYS A 51 -1.05 -0.76 -9.23
N ILE A 52 -0.21 -1.15 -8.28
CA ILE A 52 0.65 -0.25 -7.50
C ILE A 52 2.07 -0.79 -7.40
N ASP A 53 2.40 -1.78 -8.21
CA ASP A 53 3.69 -2.44 -8.19
C ASP A 53 4.84 -1.51 -8.57
N LYS A 54 4.56 -0.43 -9.30
CA LYS A 54 5.58 0.56 -9.72
C LYS A 54 5.67 1.77 -8.81
N TRP A 55 4.90 1.79 -7.73
CA TRP A 55 4.99 2.88 -6.77
C TRP A 55 6.38 2.92 -6.13
N ASP A 56 6.98 4.10 -6.10
CA ASP A 56 8.20 4.34 -5.33
C ASP A 56 7.81 4.65 -3.89
N VAL A 57 7.88 3.64 -3.03
CA VAL A 57 7.55 3.75 -1.60
C VAL A 57 8.81 3.85 -0.74
N SER A 58 9.95 4.17 -1.34
CA SER A 58 11.24 4.14 -0.65
C SER A 58 11.37 5.16 0.46
N ASN A 59 10.53 6.20 0.48
CA ASN A 59 10.52 7.19 1.54
C ASN A 59 9.44 6.96 2.60
N VAL A 60 8.63 5.90 2.44
CA VAL A 60 7.56 5.60 3.40
C VAL A 60 8.18 4.98 4.65
N THR A 61 7.76 5.48 5.80
CA THR A 61 8.21 4.97 7.10
C THR A 61 7.11 4.24 7.85
N ASP A 62 5.84 4.48 7.53
CA ASP A 62 4.71 3.90 8.26
C ASP A 62 3.68 3.33 7.28
N MET A 63 3.45 2.02 7.40
CA MET A 63 2.42 1.30 6.65
C MET A 63 1.44 0.58 7.59
N TYR A 64 1.26 1.11 8.80
CA TYR A 64 0.32 0.57 9.78
C TYR A 64 -1.08 0.42 9.15
N CYS A 65 -1.67 -0.77 9.27
CA CYS A 65 -3.01 -1.09 8.78
C CYS A 65 -3.26 -0.77 7.30
N MET A 66 -2.22 -0.64 6.49
CA MET A 66 -2.38 -0.16 5.10
C MET A 66 -3.38 -1.00 4.31
N PHE A 67 -3.36 -2.32 4.46
CA PHE A 67 -4.26 -3.24 3.77
C PHE A 67 -5.14 -4.04 4.73
N PHE A 68 -5.35 -3.51 5.93
CA PHE A 68 -6.18 -4.15 6.95
C PHE A 68 -7.57 -4.43 6.39
N MET A 69 -8.02 -5.69 6.51
CA MET A 69 -9.32 -6.15 6.02
C MET A 69 -9.54 -6.01 4.50
N CYS A 70 -8.49 -5.92 3.73
CA CYS A 70 -8.59 -6.00 2.28
C CYS A 70 -8.62 -7.48 1.87
N GLU A 71 -9.76 -8.13 2.04
CA GLU A 71 -9.88 -9.58 2.00
C GLU A 71 -9.59 -10.18 0.62
N LYS A 72 -9.78 -9.43 -0.45
CA LYS A 72 -9.61 -9.91 -1.83
C LYS A 72 -8.30 -9.43 -2.47
N PHE A 73 -7.51 -8.65 -1.76
CA PHE A 73 -6.32 -8.01 -2.32
C PHE A 73 -5.24 -9.03 -2.63
N THR A 74 -4.72 -8.99 -3.87
CA THR A 74 -3.72 -9.94 -4.36
C THR A 74 -2.57 -9.31 -5.13
N ALA A 75 -2.43 -7.98 -5.13
CA ALA A 75 -1.38 -7.31 -5.91
C ALA A 75 0.01 -7.74 -5.45
N ASP A 76 0.94 -7.78 -6.39
CA ASP A 76 2.33 -8.17 -6.13
C ASP A 76 3.12 -6.95 -5.64
N LEU A 77 3.51 -6.96 -4.37
CA LEU A 77 4.29 -5.90 -3.74
C LEU A 77 5.73 -6.32 -3.45
N SER A 78 6.14 -7.48 -3.97
CA SER A 78 7.43 -8.09 -3.62
C SER A 78 8.63 -7.24 -4.02
N LYS A 79 8.47 -6.32 -4.96
CA LYS A 79 9.56 -5.47 -5.43
C LYS A 79 9.60 -4.09 -4.80
N TRP A 80 8.69 -3.79 -3.89
CA TRP A 80 8.70 -2.53 -3.18
C TRP A 80 9.96 -2.38 -2.34
N ASP A 81 10.62 -1.24 -2.43
CA ASP A 81 11.72 -0.87 -1.54
C ASP A 81 11.15 -0.35 -0.23
N VAL A 82 11.17 -1.19 0.81
CA VAL A 82 10.61 -0.87 2.13
C VAL A 82 11.72 -0.69 3.16
N SER A 83 12.91 -0.29 2.71
CA SER A 83 14.09 -0.21 3.58
C SER A 83 13.97 0.81 4.70
N LYS A 84 13.10 1.82 4.57
CA LYS A 84 12.91 2.85 5.60
C LYS A 84 11.70 2.60 6.49
N ILE A 85 10.97 1.50 6.29
CA ILE A 85 9.78 1.20 7.08
C ILE A 85 10.16 0.91 8.52
N ILE A 86 9.43 1.53 9.45
CA ILE A 86 9.56 1.27 10.88
C ILE A 86 8.23 0.82 11.52
N GLY A 87 7.10 0.87 10.80
CA GLY A 87 5.82 0.43 11.32
C GLY A 87 5.00 -0.31 10.30
N ILE A 88 4.69 -1.59 10.58
CA ILE A 88 3.80 -2.40 9.74
C ILE A 88 2.73 -3.13 10.57
N THR A 89 2.49 -2.68 11.80
CA THR A 89 1.50 -3.33 12.67
C THR A 89 0.18 -3.47 11.92
N GLU A 90 -0.35 -4.68 11.88
CA GLU A 90 -1.62 -5.03 11.24
C GLU A 90 -1.71 -4.67 9.75
N MET A 91 -0.58 -4.52 9.06
CA MET A 91 -0.58 -4.12 7.65
C MET A 91 -1.43 -5.04 6.78
N PHE A 92 -1.34 -6.36 6.99
CA PHE A 92 -2.05 -7.37 6.20
C PHE A 92 -3.04 -8.17 7.02
N THR A 93 -3.40 -7.73 8.21
CA THR A 93 -4.36 -8.45 9.06
C THR A 93 -5.69 -8.55 8.32
N MET A 94 -6.24 -9.78 8.21
CA MET A 94 -7.46 -10.08 7.47
C MET A 94 -7.35 -9.85 5.94
N ALA A 95 -6.16 -9.63 5.43
CA ALA A 95 -5.93 -9.60 3.98
C ALA A 95 -5.66 -11.03 3.50
N LYS A 96 -6.70 -11.83 3.41
CA LYS A 96 -6.65 -13.30 3.36
C LYS A 96 -6.01 -13.86 2.10
N LYS A 97 -5.96 -13.09 1.02
CA LYS A 97 -5.42 -13.53 -0.28
C LYS A 97 -3.93 -13.18 -0.46
N MET A 98 -3.35 -12.39 0.46
CA MET A 98 -1.94 -12.04 0.38
C MET A 98 -1.09 -13.20 0.90
N THR A 99 -0.19 -13.67 0.03
CA THR A 99 0.78 -14.73 0.37
C THR A 99 2.14 -14.08 0.64
N GLU A 100 3.05 -14.84 1.24
CA GLU A 100 4.40 -14.33 1.53
C GLU A 100 5.14 -13.90 0.25
N GLU A 101 4.91 -14.58 -0.87
CA GLU A 101 5.55 -14.23 -2.14
C GLU A 101 5.10 -12.86 -2.66
N LEU A 102 3.89 -12.43 -2.33
CA LEU A 102 3.34 -11.15 -2.79
C LEU A 102 3.73 -9.98 -1.90
N LYS A 103 4.16 -10.26 -0.67
CA LYS A 103 4.47 -9.21 0.31
C LYS A 103 5.85 -8.60 0.08
N PRO A 104 6.06 -7.34 0.48
CA PRO A 104 7.39 -6.74 0.46
C PRO A 104 8.35 -7.50 1.39
N LYS A 105 9.65 -7.38 1.11
CA LYS A 105 10.70 -7.99 1.94
C LYS A 105 11.14 -6.99 3.00
N PHE A 106 10.65 -7.15 4.22
CA PHE A 106 11.00 -6.27 5.33
C PHE A 106 12.31 -6.74 5.96
N ASN A 107 13.43 -6.20 5.49
CA ASN A 107 14.75 -6.66 5.90
C ASN A 107 15.21 -6.09 7.24
N ASN A 108 14.69 -4.93 7.64
CA ASN A 108 15.05 -4.31 8.92
C ASN A 108 13.88 -4.46 9.88
N LEU A 109 13.89 -5.57 10.63
CA LEU A 109 12.79 -5.92 11.53
C LEU A 109 12.90 -5.29 12.92
N ARG A 110 13.93 -4.44 13.15
CA ARG A 110 14.22 -3.91 14.47
C ARG A 110 13.04 -3.14 15.09
N TYR A 111 12.28 -2.45 14.25
CA TYR A 111 11.15 -1.64 14.70
C TYR A 111 9.81 -2.11 14.14
N VAL A 112 9.77 -3.31 13.57
CA VAL A 112 8.62 -3.79 12.83
C VAL A 112 7.82 -4.75 13.70
N SER A 113 6.51 -4.55 13.76
CA SER A 113 5.58 -5.47 14.40
C SER A 113 4.96 -6.35 13.32
N LEU A 114 5.09 -7.67 13.47
CA LEU A 114 4.60 -8.65 12.51
C LEU A 114 3.27 -9.24 13.01
N ASN A 115 2.19 -8.69 12.53
CA ASN A 115 0.86 -9.22 12.83
C ASN A 115 0.22 -9.81 11.60
#